data_42084db0460b925ebce9ad41fc36e74c
#
_entry.id   42084db0460b925ebce9ad41fc36e74c
#
_cell.length_a   1.000
_cell.length_b   1.000
_cell.length_c   1.000
_cell.angle_alpha   90.00
_cell.angle_beta   90.00
_cell.angle_gamma   90.00
#
_symmetry.space_group_name_H-M   'P 1'
#
loop_
_entity.id
_entity.type
_entity.pdbx_description
1 polymer ?
#
loop_
_entity_poly.entity_id
_entity_poly.type
_entity_poly.pdbx_seq_one_letter_code
_entity_poly.pdbx_strand_id
1 'polypeptide(L)'
;MKHNRKLVSLFLLVLSLFALSLAAAAADNVVFLATGGTGDGSSPDAPIGRLTAAMDALDLSRDDATVVLVGEFKQTTFFAYTEEFSGTVTITAVYDGVDYRTQGAKYTVSGQRFMCAGAYVFRDLDFHLLDNYFFVIANHYPVTIDTGVTITSDGAKFDGNSFASAFAICGGYQAGQAMTSGGAKPQASGSDPVEITVRSGEGITIAAYSRGFANSDFSGAATVTVEGDAKIGTLYIAPINGVSAGNTDTTLNLGGNAHIERLVCSDKPISMQRFVLNWTGGTLGAFDRKPEDKSAEGFALHYSAAVGKTISFGVVGSSFDTLNKKGGFAPTRTYAGQFADVASHWSLEYVKTAYEYGLANGTSASAFSPEGTFTVAKALTAAANIHTAYNGTKVRAAAAGEAWYTPYVAYCIENGIIKDGQFTDYNKNITRGEMAIVFANILPESEYKAIRTYTLSDMDDTLPSAAAVKKLAEAGIVGGAGGKYNPQNDIKRGEACVIFTRIAVAAMRDAKAN
;
A
#
# COMPACT_ATOMS: atom_id res chain seq x y z
N MET A 1 -78.30 3.02 4.93
CA MET A 1 -77.50 2.09 5.75
C MET A 1 -76.55 1.15 4.97
N LYS A 2 -76.62 1.04 3.65
CA LYS A 2 -75.68 0.16 2.89
C LYS A 2 -74.34 0.82 2.48
N HIS A 3 -74.21 2.14 2.57
CA HIS A 3 -73.01 2.84 2.15
C HIS A 3 -71.89 2.85 3.22
N ASN A 4 -72.25 2.84 4.51
CA ASN A 4 -71.26 2.87 5.61
C ASN A 4 -70.57 1.53 5.88
N ARG A 5 -71.17 0.40 5.46
CA ARG A 5 -70.49 -0.90 5.62
C ARG A 5 -69.32 -1.13 4.65
N LYS A 6 -69.39 -0.54 3.46
CA LYS A 6 -68.25 -0.63 2.50
C LYS A 6 -67.06 0.26 2.87
N LEU A 7 -67.30 1.41 3.49
CA LEU A 7 -66.26 2.30 3.98
C LEU A 7 -65.53 1.71 5.20
N VAL A 8 -66.24 1.07 6.13
CA VAL A 8 -65.63 0.42 7.30
C VAL A 8 -64.82 -0.82 6.89
N SER A 9 -65.31 -1.60 5.90
CA SER A 9 -64.54 -2.75 5.37
C SER A 9 -63.29 -2.30 4.59
N LEU A 10 -63.34 -1.18 3.88
CA LEU A 10 -62.18 -0.63 3.17
C LEU A 10 -61.13 -0.05 4.15
N PHE A 11 -61.60 0.59 5.24
CA PHE A 11 -60.72 1.13 6.28
C PHE A 11 -60.05 0.02 7.09
N LEU A 12 -60.74 -1.08 7.39
CA LEU A 12 -60.16 -2.25 8.03
C LEU A 12 -59.21 -3.02 7.09
N LEU A 13 -59.47 -3.05 5.78
CA LEU A 13 -58.54 -3.65 4.82
C LEU A 13 -57.28 -2.80 4.62
N VAL A 14 -57.39 -1.46 4.62
CA VAL A 14 -56.23 -0.53 4.56
C VAL A 14 -55.43 -0.57 5.87
N LEU A 15 -56.10 -0.69 7.04
CA LEU A 15 -55.38 -0.89 8.32
C LEU A 15 -54.69 -2.26 8.37
N SER A 16 -55.27 -3.32 7.81
CA SER A 16 -54.61 -4.63 7.75
C SER A 16 -53.44 -4.65 6.73
N LEU A 17 -53.55 -3.89 5.63
CA LEU A 17 -52.44 -3.68 4.68
C LEU A 17 -51.33 -2.77 5.24
N PHE A 18 -51.67 -1.80 6.10
CA PHE A 18 -50.67 -1.03 6.83
C PHE A 18 -50.02 -1.79 8.00
N ALA A 19 -50.73 -2.75 8.58
CA ALA A 19 -50.15 -3.63 9.60
C ALA A 19 -49.29 -4.77 9.01
N LEU A 20 -49.40 -5.04 7.70
CA LEU A 20 -48.51 -6.00 7.00
C LEU A 20 -47.29 -5.34 6.33
N SER A 21 -47.15 -4.04 6.43
CA SER A 21 -45.94 -3.32 5.99
C SER A 21 -45.06 -2.87 7.18
N LEU A 22 -45.25 -3.37 8.39
CA LEU A 22 -44.12 -3.52 9.28
C LEU A 22 -43.25 -4.60 8.61
N ALA A 23 -42.26 -4.15 7.83
CA ALA A 23 -41.15 -4.99 7.50
C ALA A 23 -40.74 -5.66 8.81
N ALA A 24 -40.76 -6.97 8.87
CA ALA A 24 -40.10 -7.70 9.93
C ALA A 24 -38.71 -7.11 9.97
N ALA A 25 -38.37 -6.35 11.01
CA ALA A 25 -36.99 -5.98 11.26
C ALA A 25 -36.23 -7.29 11.18
N ALA A 26 -35.28 -7.39 10.27
CA ALA A 26 -34.46 -8.59 10.18
C ALA A 26 -34.00 -8.89 11.60
N ALA A 27 -34.21 -10.10 12.08
CA ALA A 27 -33.78 -10.47 13.42
C ALA A 27 -32.30 -10.12 13.53
N ASP A 28 -31.92 -9.49 14.64
CA ASP A 28 -30.54 -9.10 14.88
C ASP A 28 -29.65 -10.34 14.72
N ASN A 29 -28.61 -10.24 13.90
CA ASN A 29 -27.66 -11.32 13.67
C ASN A 29 -26.58 -11.29 14.76
N VAL A 30 -26.98 -11.51 16.01
CA VAL A 30 -26.19 -11.28 17.21
C VAL A 30 -26.23 -12.49 18.13
N VAL A 31 -25.06 -12.83 18.68
CA VAL A 31 -24.91 -13.90 19.69
C VAL A 31 -24.08 -13.40 20.87
N PHE A 32 -24.53 -13.69 22.07
CA PHE A 32 -23.83 -13.34 23.32
C PHE A 32 -22.94 -14.49 23.79
N LEU A 33 -21.68 -14.16 24.16
CA LEU A 33 -20.63 -15.13 24.47
C LEU A 33 -19.97 -14.82 25.82
N ALA A 34 -19.78 -15.84 26.66
CA ALA A 34 -18.94 -15.80 27.84
C ALA A 34 -18.43 -17.20 28.19
N THR A 35 -17.23 -17.34 28.74
CA THR A 35 -16.71 -18.63 29.18
C THR A 35 -17.63 -19.27 30.22
N GLY A 36 -17.96 -20.55 30.02
CA GLY A 36 -18.87 -21.29 30.89
C GLY A 36 -20.34 -20.98 30.66
N GLY A 37 -20.69 -20.17 29.69
CA GLY A 37 -22.07 -19.95 29.28
C GLY A 37 -22.72 -21.26 28.83
N THR A 38 -23.97 -21.47 29.27
CA THR A 38 -24.75 -22.68 28.97
C THR A 38 -26.05 -22.35 28.23
N GLY A 39 -26.25 -21.08 27.92
CA GLY A 39 -27.40 -20.59 27.17
C GLY A 39 -27.28 -20.81 25.67
N ASP A 40 -28.28 -20.32 24.96
CA ASP A 40 -28.37 -20.40 23.49
C ASP A 40 -27.71 -19.16 22.77
N GLY A 41 -27.23 -18.20 23.53
CA GLY A 41 -26.63 -16.97 23.01
C GLY A 41 -27.64 -15.91 22.59
N SER A 42 -28.94 -16.10 22.79
CA SER A 42 -29.98 -15.18 22.34
C SER A 42 -30.05 -13.89 23.16
N SER A 43 -29.48 -13.86 24.35
CA SER A 43 -29.47 -12.70 25.24
C SER A 43 -28.22 -12.64 26.11
N PRO A 44 -27.90 -11.46 26.72
CA PRO A 44 -26.79 -11.33 27.65
C PRO A 44 -26.89 -12.25 28.88
N ASP A 45 -28.11 -12.60 29.30
CA ASP A 45 -28.34 -13.48 30.44
C ASP A 45 -28.27 -14.99 30.09
N ALA A 46 -28.24 -15.31 28.81
CA ALA A 46 -28.16 -16.67 28.29
C ALA A 46 -26.96 -16.86 27.31
N PRO A 47 -25.70 -16.48 27.69
CA PRO A 47 -24.59 -16.53 26.78
C PRO A 47 -24.21 -17.95 26.40
N ILE A 48 -23.69 -18.13 25.17
CA ILE A 48 -23.01 -19.34 24.70
C ILE A 48 -21.60 -19.44 25.32
N GLY A 49 -21.12 -20.64 25.57
CA GLY A 49 -19.81 -20.87 26.19
C GLY A 49 -18.63 -21.07 25.24
N ARG A 50 -18.87 -21.20 23.93
CA ARG A 50 -17.83 -21.50 22.93
C ARG A 50 -18.01 -20.64 21.69
N LEU A 51 -16.87 -20.11 21.20
CA LEU A 51 -16.87 -19.26 20.02
C LEU A 51 -17.33 -19.99 18.74
N THR A 52 -16.98 -21.28 18.57
CA THR A 52 -17.48 -22.08 17.43
C THR A 52 -19.00 -22.18 17.44
N ALA A 53 -19.61 -22.42 18.61
CA ALA A 53 -21.05 -22.50 18.72
C ALA A 53 -21.72 -21.12 18.49
N ALA A 54 -21.03 -20.02 18.86
CA ALA A 54 -21.50 -18.68 18.53
C ALA A 54 -21.49 -18.44 17.02
N MET A 55 -20.46 -18.90 16.32
CA MET A 55 -20.37 -18.82 14.86
C MET A 55 -21.48 -19.66 14.18
N ASP A 56 -21.76 -20.86 14.70
CA ASP A 56 -22.81 -21.75 14.18
C ASP A 56 -24.21 -21.17 14.31
N ALA A 57 -24.43 -20.24 15.25
CA ALA A 57 -25.70 -19.61 15.51
C ALA A 57 -25.96 -18.33 14.68
N LEU A 58 -24.96 -17.84 13.95
CA LEU A 58 -25.01 -16.63 13.14
C LEU A 58 -25.26 -16.92 11.65
N ASP A 59 -25.92 -16.01 10.98
CA ASP A 59 -25.95 -15.98 9.51
C ASP A 59 -24.66 -15.32 9.00
N LEU A 60 -23.66 -16.14 8.69
CA LEU A 60 -22.34 -15.71 8.27
C LEU A 60 -22.26 -15.24 6.81
N SER A 61 -23.37 -15.22 6.08
CA SER A 61 -23.45 -14.61 4.75
C SER A 61 -23.68 -13.09 4.81
N ARG A 62 -23.98 -12.55 6.00
CA ARG A 62 -24.31 -11.15 6.26
C ARG A 62 -23.09 -10.41 6.85
N ASP A 63 -23.01 -9.10 6.59
CA ASP A 63 -21.96 -8.23 7.13
C ASP A 63 -22.23 -7.70 8.54
N ASP A 64 -23.39 -8.02 9.12
CA ASP A 64 -23.80 -7.58 10.46
C ASP A 64 -23.72 -8.69 11.53
N ALA A 65 -23.11 -9.83 11.20
CA ALA A 65 -22.92 -10.90 12.17
C ALA A 65 -22.06 -10.43 13.35
N THR A 66 -22.61 -10.52 14.57
CA THR A 66 -21.98 -9.94 15.75
C THR A 66 -21.90 -10.95 16.90
N VAL A 67 -20.71 -11.14 17.45
CA VAL A 67 -20.46 -11.85 18.70
C VAL A 67 -20.19 -10.82 19.79
N VAL A 68 -21.04 -10.79 20.81
CA VAL A 68 -20.95 -9.85 21.94
C VAL A 68 -20.40 -10.57 23.16
N LEU A 69 -19.26 -10.15 23.68
CA LEU A 69 -18.74 -10.63 24.95
C LEU A 69 -19.49 -9.95 26.09
N VAL A 70 -20.17 -10.71 26.93
CA VAL A 70 -20.90 -10.21 28.12
C VAL A 70 -20.24 -10.57 29.44
N GLY A 71 -19.09 -11.24 29.36
CA GLY A 71 -18.22 -11.61 30.47
C GLY A 71 -16.84 -11.96 29.94
N GLU A 72 -15.97 -12.49 30.81
CA GLU A 72 -14.67 -12.96 30.35
C GLU A 72 -14.83 -14.16 29.41
N PHE A 73 -14.29 -14.04 28.20
CA PHE A 73 -14.13 -15.16 27.27
C PHE A 73 -12.66 -15.61 27.25
N LYS A 74 -12.41 -16.87 27.65
CA LYS A 74 -11.08 -17.48 27.64
C LYS A 74 -10.89 -18.39 26.46
N GLN A 75 -10.05 -18.00 25.53
CA GLN A 75 -9.60 -18.90 24.46
C GLN A 75 -8.49 -19.81 24.98
N THR A 76 -8.80 -21.09 25.22
CA THR A 76 -7.86 -22.10 25.73
C THR A 76 -7.34 -23.04 24.67
N THR A 77 -7.87 -22.96 23.45
CA THR A 77 -7.47 -23.80 22.32
C THR A 77 -7.33 -22.95 21.06
N PHE A 78 -6.63 -23.46 20.08
CA PHE A 78 -6.57 -22.87 18.76
C PHE A 78 -7.99 -22.73 18.18
N PHE A 79 -8.34 -21.50 17.78
CA PHE A 79 -9.60 -21.24 17.10
C PHE A 79 -9.38 -21.23 15.59
N ALA A 80 -10.19 -22.00 14.88
CA ALA A 80 -10.38 -21.90 13.46
C ALA A 80 -11.79 -22.41 13.13
N TYR A 81 -12.57 -21.56 12.49
CA TYR A 81 -13.88 -21.97 11.99
C TYR A 81 -13.66 -22.88 10.77
N THR A 82 -14.50 -23.90 10.61
CA THR A 82 -14.25 -24.96 9.61
C THR A 82 -14.81 -24.64 8.24
N GLU A 83 -15.76 -23.73 8.16
CA GLU A 83 -16.42 -23.32 6.93
C GLU A 83 -16.03 -21.89 6.56
N GLU A 84 -15.76 -21.69 5.30
CA GLU A 84 -15.54 -20.36 4.73
C GLU A 84 -16.86 -19.60 4.65
N PHE A 85 -16.83 -18.30 4.95
CA PHE A 85 -18.02 -17.45 4.89
C PHE A 85 -17.70 -16.12 4.16
N SER A 86 -18.76 -15.54 3.58
CA SER A 86 -18.64 -14.37 2.72
C SER A 86 -18.93 -13.04 3.41
N GLY A 87 -19.64 -13.09 4.55
CA GLY A 87 -19.95 -11.89 5.32
C GLY A 87 -18.82 -11.45 6.25
N THR A 88 -19.11 -10.50 7.13
CA THR A 88 -18.19 -9.97 8.12
C THR A 88 -18.69 -10.28 9.53
N VAL A 89 -17.82 -10.82 10.38
CA VAL A 89 -18.11 -11.09 11.79
C VAL A 89 -17.45 -10.03 12.66
N THR A 90 -18.25 -9.28 13.41
CA THR A 90 -17.78 -8.35 14.45
C THR A 90 -17.71 -9.05 15.79
N ILE A 91 -16.58 -8.99 16.49
CA ILE A 91 -16.41 -9.40 17.88
C ILE A 91 -16.24 -8.14 18.71
N THR A 92 -17.15 -7.94 19.69
CA THR A 92 -17.21 -6.71 20.49
C THR A 92 -17.62 -7.01 21.93
N ALA A 93 -17.42 -6.06 22.83
CA ALA A 93 -18.00 -6.07 24.19
C ALA A 93 -18.99 -4.89 24.40
N VAL A 94 -19.38 -4.20 23.30
CA VAL A 94 -20.37 -3.12 23.35
C VAL A 94 -21.51 -3.45 22.39
N TYR A 95 -22.74 -3.46 22.90
CA TYR A 95 -23.92 -3.73 22.10
C TYR A 95 -25.14 -3.00 22.68
N ASP A 96 -25.98 -2.43 21.82
CA ASP A 96 -27.22 -1.71 22.15
C ASP A 96 -27.05 -0.67 23.28
N GLY A 97 -25.94 0.09 23.21
CA GLY A 97 -25.60 1.13 24.18
C GLY A 97 -25.05 0.61 25.52
N VAL A 98 -24.89 -0.70 25.68
CA VAL A 98 -24.30 -1.31 26.87
C VAL A 98 -22.84 -1.65 26.62
N ASP A 99 -21.94 -1.15 27.48
CA ASP A 99 -20.52 -1.52 27.48
C ASP A 99 -20.28 -2.59 28.57
N TYR A 100 -20.20 -3.84 28.15
CA TYR A 100 -19.98 -4.98 29.04
C TYR A 100 -18.55 -5.04 29.62
N ARG A 101 -17.60 -4.27 29.08
CA ARG A 101 -16.25 -4.15 29.67
C ARG A 101 -16.31 -3.61 31.08
N THR A 102 -17.26 -2.70 31.36
CA THR A 102 -17.53 -2.18 32.70
C THR A 102 -18.03 -3.25 33.66
N GLN A 103 -18.49 -4.39 33.15
CA GLN A 103 -18.96 -5.55 33.89
C GLN A 103 -17.95 -6.71 33.86
N GLY A 104 -16.72 -6.47 33.33
CA GLY A 104 -15.63 -7.44 33.29
C GLY A 104 -15.55 -8.26 32.00
N ALA A 105 -16.31 -7.89 30.95
CA ALA A 105 -16.17 -8.55 29.65
C ALA A 105 -14.78 -8.26 29.06
N LYS A 106 -14.08 -9.31 28.68
CA LYS A 106 -12.75 -9.25 28.04
C LYS A 106 -12.44 -10.55 27.31
N TYR A 107 -11.52 -10.46 26.35
CA TYR A 107 -11.01 -11.62 25.61
C TYR A 107 -9.66 -12.04 26.22
N THR A 108 -9.64 -13.10 27.00
CA THR A 108 -8.45 -13.59 27.66
C THR A 108 -7.83 -14.75 26.87
N VAL A 109 -6.51 -14.73 26.70
CA VAL A 109 -5.79 -15.72 25.91
C VAL A 109 -4.38 -15.96 26.44
N SER A 110 -3.88 -17.20 26.28
CA SER A 110 -2.52 -17.60 26.61
C SER A 110 -1.99 -18.54 25.54
N GLY A 111 -1.00 -18.08 24.75
CA GLY A 111 -0.31 -18.88 23.75
C GLY A 111 -1.19 -19.47 22.66
N GLN A 112 -2.22 -18.77 22.23
CA GLN A 112 -3.21 -19.28 21.28
C GLN A 112 -3.16 -18.56 19.93
N ARG A 113 -3.92 -19.10 18.98
CA ARG A 113 -4.08 -18.55 17.64
C ARG A 113 -5.56 -18.49 17.27
N PHE A 114 -5.88 -17.48 16.48
CA PHE A 114 -7.20 -17.28 15.88
C PHE A 114 -7.01 -17.27 14.36
N MET A 115 -7.56 -18.26 13.65
CA MET A 115 -7.48 -18.30 12.19
C MET A 115 -8.81 -17.88 11.58
N CYS A 116 -8.74 -16.93 10.66
CA CYS A 116 -9.88 -16.43 9.93
C CYS A 116 -10.30 -17.41 8.83
N ALA A 117 -11.60 -17.52 8.64
CA ALA A 117 -12.25 -18.24 7.54
C ALA A 117 -13.22 -17.32 6.76
N GLY A 118 -13.16 -16.03 7.00
CA GLY A 118 -13.88 -14.93 6.42
C GLY A 118 -13.40 -13.62 7.04
N ALA A 119 -14.09 -12.51 6.78
CA ALA A 119 -13.73 -11.20 7.32
C ALA A 119 -14.08 -11.08 8.81
N TYR A 120 -13.14 -10.52 9.60
CA TYR A 120 -13.35 -10.24 11.02
C TYR A 120 -13.04 -8.80 11.39
N VAL A 121 -13.88 -8.25 12.27
CA VAL A 121 -13.70 -6.95 12.92
C VAL A 121 -13.69 -7.16 14.43
N PHE A 122 -12.63 -6.70 15.10
CA PHE A 122 -12.56 -6.60 16.55
C PHE A 122 -12.73 -5.13 16.93
N ARG A 123 -13.75 -4.81 17.71
CA ARG A 123 -14.09 -3.44 18.06
C ARG A 123 -14.59 -3.35 19.51
N ASP A 124 -14.24 -2.24 20.20
CA ASP A 124 -14.66 -2.01 21.57
C ASP A 124 -14.45 -3.23 22.46
N LEU A 125 -13.22 -3.74 22.47
CA LEU A 125 -12.85 -5.03 23.04
C LEU A 125 -11.54 -4.95 23.78
N ASP A 126 -11.52 -5.50 25.01
CA ASP A 126 -10.32 -5.62 25.82
C ASP A 126 -9.69 -7.00 25.62
N PHE A 127 -8.51 -7.07 25.02
CA PHE A 127 -7.69 -8.27 25.02
C PHE A 127 -6.79 -8.32 26.24
N HIS A 128 -6.70 -9.50 26.85
CA HIS A 128 -5.84 -9.76 27.97
C HIS A 128 -4.99 -11.01 27.72
N LEU A 129 -3.67 -10.82 27.57
CA LEU A 129 -2.70 -11.86 27.36
C LEU A 129 -2.10 -12.28 28.70
N LEU A 130 -2.29 -13.52 29.12
CA LEU A 130 -1.84 -13.99 30.43
C LEU A 130 -0.31 -14.07 30.53
N ASP A 131 0.36 -14.72 29.57
CA ASP A 131 1.80 -14.96 29.68
C ASP A 131 2.53 -15.18 28.35
N ASN A 132 1.81 -15.19 27.22
CA ASN A 132 2.35 -15.64 25.95
C ASN A 132 1.77 -14.83 24.79
N TYR A 133 1.93 -15.35 23.58
CA TYR A 133 1.48 -14.73 22.36
C TYR A 133 -0.02 -14.95 22.09
N PHE A 134 -0.58 -14.08 21.29
CA PHE A 134 -1.82 -14.29 20.55
C PHE A 134 -1.64 -13.92 19.08
N PHE A 135 -1.94 -14.84 18.19
CA PHE A 135 -1.85 -14.59 16.75
C PHE A 135 -3.22 -14.61 16.11
N VAL A 136 -3.58 -13.52 15.46
CA VAL A 136 -4.66 -13.46 14.49
C VAL A 136 -4.05 -13.79 13.13
N ILE A 137 -4.43 -14.91 12.55
CA ILE A 137 -4.00 -15.35 11.22
C ILE A 137 -5.13 -14.99 10.26
N ALA A 138 -4.93 -13.93 9.50
CA ALA A 138 -5.92 -13.43 8.55
C ALA A 138 -6.22 -14.41 7.42
N ASN A 139 -5.24 -15.25 7.05
CA ASN A 139 -5.41 -16.29 6.02
C ASN A 139 -5.97 -15.72 4.71
N HIS A 140 -5.50 -14.52 4.31
CA HIS A 140 -5.96 -13.74 3.16
C HIS A 140 -7.40 -13.18 3.26
N TYR A 141 -8.07 -13.31 4.40
CA TYR A 141 -9.33 -12.61 4.64
C TYR A 141 -9.10 -11.26 5.29
N PRO A 142 -9.99 -10.27 5.08
CA PRO A 142 -9.87 -8.97 5.74
C PRO A 142 -9.91 -9.10 7.27
N VAL A 143 -8.97 -8.43 7.94
CA VAL A 143 -8.93 -8.32 9.41
C VAL A 143 -8.87 -6.86 9.81
N THR A 144 -9.78 -6.44 10.67
CA THR A 144 -9.80 -5.10 11.23
C THR A 144 -9.74 -5.14 12.76
N ILE A 145 -8.72 -4.48 13.32
CA ILE A 145 -8.72 -4.03 14.72
C ILE A 145 -9.26 -2.61 14.70
N ASP A 146 -10.51 -2.45 15.03
CA ASP A 146 -11.23 -1.17 14.93
C ASP A 146 -11.03 -0.31 16.18
N THR A 147 -11.81 0.73 16.33
CA THR A 147 -11.75 1.64 17.49
C THR A 147 -12.10 0.94 18.81
N GLY A 148 -11.60 1.49 19.91
CA GLY A 148 -11.94 1.03 21.26
C GLY A 148 -11.32 -0.31 21.66
N VAL A 149 -10.35 -0.85 20.91
CA VAL A 149 -9.62 -2.06 21.31
C VAL A 149 -8.46 -1.69 22.22
N THR A 150 -8.36 -2.38 23.36
CA THR A 150 -7.21 -2.32 24.27
C THR A 150 -6.50 -3.66 24.33
N ILE A 151 -5.20 -3.67 24.59
CA ILE A 151 -4.40 -4.88 24.73
C ILE A 151 -3.57 -4.75 25.99
N THR A 152 -3.76 -5.68 26.92
CA THR A 152 -3.02 -5.76 28.17
C THR A 152 -2.34 -7.12 28.30
N SER A 153 -1.29 -7.21 29.10
CA SER A 153 -0.58 -8.47 29.36
C SER A 153 -0.08 -8.56 30.80
N ASP A 154 -0.17 -9.74 31.38
CA ASP A 154 0.47 -10.06 32.67
C ASP A 154 1.97 -10.39 32.53
N GLY A 155 2.40 -10.66 31.30
CA GLY A 155 3.77 -11.06 31.00
C GLY A 155 4.73 -9.87 30.88
N ALA A 156 5.88 -9.93 31.57
CA ALA A 156 6.95 -8.92 31.48
C ALA A 156 7.64 -8.85 30.10
N LYS A 157 7.20 -9.60 29.11
CA LYS A 157 7.82 -9.73 27.79
C LYS A 157 6.95 -9.26 26.61
N PHE A 158 5.83 -8.61 26.90
CA PHE A 158 5.03 -7.99 25.86
C PHE A 158 5.70 -6.68 25.44
N ASP A 159 6.59 -6.75 24.46
CA ASP A 159 7.38 -5.62 23.99
C ASP A 159 7.01 -5.16 22.57
N GLY A 160 6.03 -5.83 21.93
CA GLY A 160 5.64 -5.52 20.56
C GLY A 160 6.73 -5.80 19.51
N ASN A 161 7.88 -6.31 19.94
CA ASN A 161 9.08 -6.46 19.10
C ASN A 161 9.38 -7.90 18.71
N SER A 162 8.67 -8.86 19.28
CA SER A 162 8.86 -10.28 19.05
C SER A 162 7.55 -11.02 18.88
N PHE A 163 7.41 -11.80 17.81
CA PHE A 163 6.26 -12.70 17.65
C PHE A 163 6.09 -13.72 18.78
N ALA A 164 7.14 -13.99 19.53
CA ALA A 164 7.09 -14.96 20.62
C ALA A 164 6.35 -14.44 21.87
N SER A 165 6.08 -13.14 21.95
CA SER A 165 5.54 -12.48 23.13
C SER A 165 4.57 -11.36 22.78
N ALA A 166 3.87 -11.44 21.63
CA ALA A 166 3.12 -10.32 21.08
C ALA A 166 1.66 -10.68 20.79
N PHE A 167 0.82 -9.64 20.78
CA PHE A 167 -0.38 -9.66 19.98
C PHE A 167 0.04 -9.41 18.53
N ALA A 168 -0.12 -10.41 17.67
CA ALA A 168 0.35 -10.31 16.30
C ALA A 168 -0.74 -10.63 15.28
N ILE A 169 -0.71 -9.92 14.15
CA ILE A 169 -1.57 -10.15 12.99
C ILE A 169 -0.68 -10.66 11.86
N CYS A 170 -1.02 -11.81 11.30
CA CYS A 170 -0.35 -12.40 10.14
C CYS A 170 -1.33 -12.40 8.96
N GLY A 171 -1.00 -11.69 7.87
CA GLY A 171 -1.91 -11.52 6.72
C GLY A 171 -2.15 -12.82 5.95
N GLY A 172 -1.07 -13.57 5.68
CA GLY A 172 -1.14 -14.83 4.96
C GLY A 172 -1.31 -16.04 5.86
N TYR A 173 -1.39 -17.20 5.21
CA TYR A 173 -1.45 -18.50 5.87
C TYR A 173 -0.10 -18.85 6.51
N GLN A 174 -0.14 -19.45 7.69
CA GLN A 174 1.05 -19.99 8.35
C GLN A 174 1.28 -21.43 7.90
N ALA A 175 2.03 -21.65 6.83
CA ALA A 175 2.41 -22.99 6.39
C ALA A 175 3.19 -23.78 7.47
N GLY A 176 3.02 -25.09 7.50
CA GLY A 176 3.71 -26.00 8.44
C GLY A 176 3.00 -26.19 9.77
N GLN A 177 1.94 -25.47 10.05
CA GLN A 177 0.99 -25.87 11.09
C GLN A 177 -0.02 -26.82 10.44
N ALA A 178 0.34 -28.10 10.35
CA ALA A 178 -0.65 -29.10 10.04
C ALA A 178 -1.79 -28.93 11.03
N MET A 179 -2.95 -28.56 10.53
CA MET A 179 -4.15 -28.35 11.31
C MET A 179 -4.66 -29.73 11.74
N THR A 180 -3.95 -30.34 12.68
CA THR A 180 -4.10 -31.76 13.07
C THR A 180 -5.32 -32.04 13.93
N SER A 181 -6.13 -31.05 14.21
CA SER A 181 -7.37 -31.27 14.95
C SER A 181 -8.60 -30.95 14.10
N GLY A 182 -9.10 -31.97 13.41
CA GLY A 182 -10.52 -32.08 13.11
C GLY A 182 -11.07 -31.37 11.88
N GLY A 183 -10.51 -31.58 10.69
CA GLY A 183 -11.18 -31.23 9.44
C GLY A 183 -10.31 -30.47 8.44
N ALA A 184 -10.65 -30.59 7.16
CA ALA A 184 -10.11 -29.73 6.11
C ALA A 184 -10.54 -28.29 6.43
N LYS A 185 -9.59 -27.36 6.50
CA LYS A 185 -9.85 -25.95 6.78
C LYS A 185 -9.73 -25.16 5.50
N PRO A 186 -10.55 -24.11 5.33
CA PRO A 186 -10.44 -23.25 4.17
C PRO A 186 -9.00 -22.73 4.08
N GLN A 187 -8.40 -22.91 2.94
CA GLN A 187 -7.14 -22.27 2.57
C GLN A 187 -7.47 -21.29 1.49
N ALA A 188 -7.32 -20.01 1.80
CA ALA A 188 -7.32 -19.01 0.75
C ALA A 188 -6.18 -19.32 -0.24
N SER A 189 -6.36 -18.93 -1.48
CA SER A 189 -5.30 -19.01 -2.48
C SER A 189 -4.15 -18.11 -2.06
N GLY A 190 -2.91 -18.57 -2.18
CA GLY A 190 -1.73 -17.74 -1.93
C GLY A 190 -1.62 -16.51 -2.85
N SER A 191 -2.48 -16.41 -3.87
CA SER A 191 -2.61 -15.26 -4.76
C SER A 191 -3.67 -14.25 -4.33
N ASP A 192 -4.51 -14.58 -3.35
CA ASP A 192 -5.54 -13.67 -2.88
C ASP A 192 -4.91 -12.47 -2.13
N PRO A 193 -5.48 -11.28 -2.26
CA PRO A 193 -4.95 -10.10 -1.59
C PRO A 193 -5.08 -10.25 -0.06
N VAL A 194 -4.14 -9.63 0.65
CA VAL A 194 -4.19 -9.48 2.11
C VAL A 194 -4.65 -8.08 2.44
N GLU A 195 -5.62 -7.95 3.36
CA GLU A 195 -6.12 -6.67 3.87
C GLU A 195 -6.12 -6.66 5.39
N ILE A 196 -5.29 -5.79 5.99
CA ILE A 196 -5.22 -5.60 7.44
C ILE A 196 -5.47 -4.13 7.75
N THR A 197 -6.41 -3.85 8.64
CA THR A 197 -6.68 -2.49 9.14
C THR A 197 -6.56 -2.45 10.65
N VAL A 198 -5.81 -1.47 11.19
CA VAL A 198 -5.65 -1.25 12.63
C VAL A 198 -5.90 0.22 12.96
N ARG A 199 -6.92 0.49 13.81
CA ARG A 199 -7.34 1.83 14.23
C ARG A 199 -7.10 2.12 15.70
N SER A 200 -6.90 1.10 16.52
CA SER A 200 -6.63 1.23 17.96
C SER A 200 -5.75 0.07 18.45
N GLY A 201 -5.41 0.08 19.73
CA GLY A 201 -4.52 -0.91 20.36
C GLY A 201 -3.06 -0.48 20.34
N GLU A 202 -2.30 -1.01 21.30
CA GLU A 202 -0.88 -0.69 21.51
C GLU A 202 -0.04 -1.97 21.56
N GLY A 203 1.21 -1.90 21.08
CA GLY A 203 2.15 -3.02 21.09
C GLY A 203 1.83 -4.13 20.09
N ILE A 204 1.09 -3.83 19.03
CA ILE A 204 0.71 -4.80 18.02
C ILE A 204 1.89 -5.06 17.08
N THR A 205 2.13 -6.34 16.77
CA THR A 205 3.07 -6.74 15.71
C THR A 205 2.27 -7.16 14.47
N ILE A 206 2.64 -6.65 13.30
CA ILE A 206 1.99 -7.00 12.03
C ILE A 206 3.01 -7.65 11.11
N ALA A 207 2.65 -8.81 10.54
CA ALA A 207 3.29 -9.35 9.36
C ALA A 207 2.31 -9.22 8.19
N ALA A 208 2.63 -8.38 7.21
CA ALA A 208 1.76 -8.17 6.05
C ALA A 208 1.44 -9.48 5.30
N TYR A 209 2.35 -10.44 5.36
CA TYR A 209 2.17 -11.77 4.79
C TYR A 209 2.18 -12.85 5.87
N SER A 210 2.97 -13.90 5.70
CA SER A 210 3.10 -14.95 6.71
C SER A 210 4.32 -14.77 7.59
N ARG A 211 4.27 -15.36 8.76
CA ARG A 211 5.43 -15.52 9.63
C ARG A 211 6.40 -16.63 9.14
N GLY A 212 6.13 -17.27 8.03
CA GLY A 212 7.00 -18.25 7.38
C GLY A 212 7.36 -19.49 8.18
N PHE A 213 6.80 -20.61 7.75
CA PHE A 213 7.54 -21.85 7.66
C PHE A 213 7.77 -22.07 6.16
N ALA A 214 8.93 -22.64 5.80
CA ALA A 214 9.30 -22.86 4.41
C ALA A 214 8.12 -23.38 3.55
N ASN A 215 7.99 -22.87 2.34
CA ASN A 215 7.11 -23.31 1.27
C ASN A 215 5.71 -22.68 1.16
N SER A 216 5.49 -21.47 1.61
CA SER A 216 4.28 -20.74 1.24
C SER A 216 4.59 -19.78 0.08
N ASP A 217 4.11 -20.09 -1.10
CA ASP A 217 4.17 -19.18 -2.25
C ASP A 217 3.07 -18.14 -2.12
N PHE A 218 3.44 -16.92 -1.74
CA PHE A 218 2.54 -15.78 -1.75
C PHE A 218 2.80 -14.94 -3.00
N SER A 219 1.79 -14.78 -3.82
CA SER A 219 1.85 -13.96 -5.03
C SER A 219 0.86 -12.80 -5.03
N GLY A 220 0.00 -12.71 -4.03
CA GLY A 220 -0.97 -11.65 -3.86
C GLY A 220 -0.36 -10.36 -3.31
N ALA A 221 -1.04 -9.23 -3.54
CA ALA A 221 -0.69 -7.95 -2.93
C ALA A 221 -1.14 -7.91 -1.46
N ALA A 222 -0.41 -7.16 -0.62
CA ALA A 222 -0.82 -6.88 0.75
C ALA A 222 -1.12 -5.39 0.94
N THR A 223 -2.25 -5.08 1.55
CA THR A 223 -2.59 -3.73 1.99
C THR A 223 -2.71 -3.71 3.51
N VAL A 224 -1.88 -2.90 4.16
CA VAL A 224 -1.94 -2.66 5.60
C VAL A 224 -2.33 -1.21 5.82
N THR A 225 -3.42 -0.97 6.54
CA THR A 225 -3.88 0.36 6.93
C THR A 225 -3.71 0.53 8.44
N VAL A 226 -2.93 1.52 8.84
CA VAL A 226 -2.71 1.89 10.25
C VAL A 226 -3.14 3.33 10.42
N GLU A 227 -4.21 3.54 11.15
CA GLU A 227 -4.84 4.86 11.32
C GLU A 227 -5.46 5.00 12.71
N GLY A 228 -6.21 6.08 12.96
CA GLY A 228 -6.79 6.34 14.28
C GLY A 228 -5.70 6.60 15.32
N ASP A 229 -5.77 5.94 16.47
CA ASP A 229 -4.82 6.05 17.58
C ASP A 229 -3.98 4.75 17.74
N ALA A 230 -3.89 3.93 16.71
CA ALA A 230 -3.16 2.65 16.73
C ALA A 230 -1.66 2.85 17.00
N LYS A 231 -1.08 2.00 17.83
CA LYS A 231 0.37 1.99 18.11
C LYS A 231 0.95 0.61 17.79
N ILE A 232 1.64 0.56 16.67
CA ILE A 232 2.27 -0.67 16.17
C ILE A 232 3.72 -0.71 16.66
N GLY A 233 4.10 -1.78 17.34
CA GLY A 233 5.48 -2.00 17.76
C GLY A 233 6.37 -2.34 16.55
N THR A 234 5.99 -3.36 15.78
CA THR A 234 6.75 -3.75 14.57
C THR A 234 5.81 -4.13 13.43
N LEU A 235 6.06 -3.59 12.26
CA LEU A 235 5.39 -3.97 11.02
C LEU A 235 6.41 -4.54 10.04
N TYR A 236 6.22 -5.81 9.65
CA TYR A 236 6.98 -6.48 8.61
C TYR A 236 6.20 -6.36 7.29
N ILE A 237 6.78 -5.67 6.31
CA ILE A 237 6.12 -5.44 5.01
C ILE A 237 6.31 -6.58 4.02
N ALA A 238 7.10 -7.58 4.38
CA ALA A 238 7.43 -8.73 3.55
C ALA A 238 7.34 -10.03 4.37
N PRO A 239 7.29 -11.20 3.71
CA PRO A 239 7.31 -12.47 4.40
C PRO A 239 8.51 -12.60 5.33
N ILE A 240 8.29 -13.14 6.52
CA ILE A 240 9.34 -13.40 7.52
C ILE A 240 9.83 -14.83 7.33
N ASN A 241 11.11 -15.10 7.68
CA ASN A 241 11.75 -16.44 7.65
C ASN A 241 11.92 -17.07 6.26
N GLY A 242 12.16 -16.26 5.23
CA GLY A 242 12.64 -16.74 3.94
C GLY A 242 11.64 -17.54 3.12
N VAL A 243 10.37 -17.24 3.28
CA VAL A 243 9.36 -17.67 2.34
C VAL A 243 9.61 -16.93 1.04
N SER A 244 9.84 -17.68 -0.05
CA SER A 244 9.89 -17.13 -1.38
C SER A 244 8.48 -16.64 -1.70
N ALA A 245 8.25 -15.36 -1.54
CA ALA A 245 7.10 -14.74 -2.16
C ALA A 245 7.42 -14.58 -3.65
N GLY A 246 6.53 -14.96 -4.49
CA GLY A 246 6.50 -14.42 -5.84
C GLY A 246 6.54 -12.89 -5.79
N ASN A 247 6.52 -12.24 -6.94
CA ASN A 247 6.50 -10.78 -7.04
C ASN A 247 5.29 -10.19 -6.30
N THR A 248 5.48 -9.77 -5.05
CA THR A 248 4.42 -9.25 -4.19
C THR A 248 4.62 -7.76 -3.97
N ASP A 249 3.56 -6.99 -4.15
CA ASP A 249 3.51 -5.57 -3.82
C ASP A 249 2.89 -5.39 -2.43
N THR A 250 3.46 -4.52 -1.61
CA THR A 250 2.89 -4.15 -0.32
C THR A 250 2.56 -2.67 -0.30
N THR A 251 1.34 -2.35 0.12
CA THR A 251 0.89 -0.97 0.37
C THR A 251 0.68 -0.77 1.86
N LEU A 252 1.30 0.26 2.42
CA LEU A 252 1.04 0.75 3.77
C LEU A 252 0.32 2.11 3.68
N ASN A 253 -0.88 2.17 4.22
CA ASN A 253 -1.58 3.43 4.46
C ASN A 253 -1.36 3.82 5.92
N LEU A 254 -0.67 4.93 6.17
CA LEU A 254 -0.42 5.47 7.50
C LEU A 254 -1.13 6.81 7.66
N GLY A 255 -2.03 6.89 8.65
CA GLY A 255 -2.89 8.07 8.83
C GLY A 255 -3.29 8.34 10.27
N GLY A 256 -4.10 9.36 10.50
CA GLY A 256 -4.59 9.75 11.82
C GLY A 256 -3.46 10.13 12.78
N ASN A 257 -3.57 9.70 14.03
CA ASN A 257 -2.57 9.83 15.08
C ASN A 257 -1.74 8.54 15.27
N ALA A 258 -1.88 7.59 14.34
CA ALA A 258 -1.24 6.29 14.45
C ALA A 258 0.29 6.39 14.55
N HIS A 259 0.89 5.43 15.22
CA HIS A 259 2.34 5.34 15.34
C HIS A 259 2.82 3.94 15.00
N ILE A 260 3.86 3.84 14.17
CA ILE A 260 4.59 2.61 13.92
C ILE A 260 6.00 2.80 14.44
N GLU A 261 6.38 2.07 15.48
CA GLU A 261 7.71 2.21 16.08
C GLU A 261 8.81 1.67 15.16
N ARG A 262 8.56 0.50 14.53
CA ARG A 262 9.52 -0.12 13.62
C ARG A 262 8.86 -0.66 12.36
N LEU A 263 9.38 -0.25 11.21
CA LEU A 263 9.03 -0.81 9.91
C LEU A 263 10.18 -1.68 9.42
N VAL A 264 9.93 -2.95 9.17
CA VAL A 264 10.93 -3.96 8.83
C VAL A 264 10.62 -4.56 7.47
N CYS A 265 11.62 -4.71 6.60
CA CYS A 265 11.43 -5.37 5.32
C CYS A 265 11.28 -6.89 5.51
N SER A 266 12.38 -7.55 5.72
CA SER A 266 12.49 -8.99 5.97
C SER A 266 13.87 -9.29 6.52
N ASP A 267 14.00 -10.39 7.25
CA ASP A 267 15.27 -10.93 7.73
C ASP A 267 16.04 -11.71 6.66
N LYS A 268 15.41 -12.01 5.51
CA LYS A 268 16.00 -12.78 4.41
C LYS A 268 15.72 -12.15 3.04
N PRO A 269 16.52 -12.50 2.01
CA PRO A 269 16.26 -12.09 0.64
C PRO A 269 14.88 -12.57 0.17
N ILE A 270 14.11 -11.64 -0.39
CA ILE A 270 12.76 -11.88 -0.90
C ILE A 270 12.61 -11.28 -2.31
N SER A 271 11.64 -11.81 -3.04
CA SER A 271 11.26 -11.28 -4.35
C SER A 271 10.06 -10.33 -4.22
N MET A 272 10.23 -9.23 -3.49
CA MET A 272 9.22 -8.17 -3.47
C MET A 272 9.51 -7.17 -4.59
N GLN A 273 8.48 -6.73 -5.32
CA GLN A 273 8.65 -5.77 -6.41
C GLN A 273 8.54 -4.33 -5.94
N ARG A 274 7.56 -4.03 -5.10
CA ARG A 274 7.26 -2.65 -4.72
C ARG A 274 6.68 -2.57 -3.31
N PHE A 275 7.13 -1.55 -2.60
CA PHE A 275 6.49 -1.07 -1.37
C PHE A 275 5.99 0.35 -1.59
N VAL A 276 4.73 0.59 -1.28
CA VAL A 276 4.09 1.91 -1.37
C VAL A 276 3.69 2.35 0.03
N LEU A 277 4.16 3.53 0.44
CA LEU A 277 3.75 4.20 1.67
C LEU A 277 2.86 5.40 1.31
N ASN A 278 1.58 5.29 1.61
CA ASN A 278 0.63 6.41 1.58
C ASN A 278 0.61 7.04 2.97
N TRP A 279 1.33 8.14 3.13
CA TRP A 279 1.50 8.78 4.43
C TRP A 279 0.63 10.03 4.52
N THR A 280 -0.55 9.91 5.11
CA THR A 280 -1.52 11.00 5.24
C THR A 280 -1.51 11.64 6.64
N GLY A 281 -0.94 10.98 7.64
CA GLY A 281 -0.84 11.40 9.03
C GLY A 281 -0.06 10.36 9.83
N GLY A 282 -0.04 10.50 11.14
CA GLY A 282 0.68 9.58 12.03
C GLY A 282 2.20 9.75 11.99
N THR A 283 2.90 8.86 12.68
CA THR A 283 4.35 8.93 12.87
C THR A 283 5.00 7.57 12.65
N LEU A 284 6.24 7.58 12.17
CA LEU A 284 7.08 6.43 11.94
C LEU A 284 8.39 6.60 12.73
N GLY A 285 8.70 5.67 13.64
CA GLY A 285 9.85 5.73 14.53
C GLY A 285 11.14 5.29 13.85
N ALA A 286 11.22 4.02 13.45
CA ALA A 286 12.42 3.45 12.85
C ALA A 286 12.08 2.64 11.59
N PHE A 287 13.06 2.53 10.71
CA PHE A 287 12.97 1.73 9.50
C PHE A 287 14.19 0.80 9.47
N ASP A 288 13.97 -0.46 9.80
CA ASP A 288 15.04 -1.44 9.96
C ASP A 288 15.11 -2.37 8.75
N ARG A 289 16.30 -2.61 8.26
CA ARG A 289 16.54 -3.64 7.23
C ARG A 289 16.45 -5.03 7.82
N LYS A 290 16.93 -5.15 9.04
CA LYS A 290 16.95 -6.39 9.83
C LYS A 290 16.51 -6.07 11.25
N PRO A 291 16.00 -7.06 11.99
CA PRO A 291 15.60 -6.87 13.37
C PRO A 291 16.70 -6.27 14.27
N GLU A 292 17.97 -6.57 13.95
CA GLU A 292 19.16 -6.08 14.67
C GLU A 292 19.71 -4.74 14.16
N ASP A 293 19.25 -4.24 13.01
CA ASP A 293 19.74 -2.98 12.44
C ASP A 293 18.89 -1.80 12.91
N LYS A 294 19.36 -1.14 13.95
CA LYS A 294 18.71 0.02 14.56
C LYS A 294 19.19 1.37 13.98
N SER A 295 19.96 1.37 12.92
CA SER A 295 20.59 2.59 12.37
C SER A 295 19.65 3.49 11.57
N ALA A 296 18.34 3.30 11.68
CA ALA A 296 17.36 3.99 10.86
C ALA A 296 16.88 5.35 11.40
N GLU A 297 17.61 5.98 12.31
CA GLU A 297 17.35 7.38 12.72
C GLU A 297 17.19 8.34 11.52
N GLY A 298 17.77 7.98 10.39
CA GLY A 298 17.70 8.77 9.17
C GLY A 298 16.37 8.73 8.44
N PHE A 299 15.54 7.65 8.54
CA PHE A 299 14.34 7.53 7.72
C PHE A 299 13.23 8.48 8.17
N ALA A 300 12.88 8.50 9.44
CA ALA A 300 11.85 9.38 9.96
C ALA A 300 12.20 10.86 9.78
N LEU A 301 13.46 11.26 9.98
CA LEU A 301 13.94 12.61 9.74
C LEU A 301 13.95 12.97 8.25
N HIS A 302 14.34 12.03 7.41
CA HIS A 302 14.46 12.25 5.96
C HIS A 302 13.10 12.39 5.26
N TYR A 303 12.09 11.63 5.73
CA TYR A 303 10.76 11.58 5.13
C TYR A 303 9.68 12.29 5.95
N SER A 304 9.99 12.91 7.07
CA SER A 304 9.01 13.70 7.85
C SER A 304 8.30 14.78 7.01
N ALA A 305 8.99 15.33 6.00
CA ALA A 305 8.40 16.27 5.04
C ALA A 305 7.48 15.59 4.00
N ALA A 306 7.36 14.27 4.01
CA ALA A 306 6.58 13.50 3.04
C ALA A 306 5.15 13.18 3.55
N VAL A 307 4.79 13.58 4.75
CA VAL A 307 3.41 13.48 5.24
C VAL A 307 2.46 14.19 4.27
N GLY A 308 1.38 13.52 3.90
CA GLY A 308 0.46 13.97 2.85
C GLY A 308 0.82 13.50 1.44
N LYS A 309 1.84 12.65 1.28
CA LYS A 309 2.30 12.15 -0.03
C LYS A 309 2.36 10.62 -0.09
N THR A 310 2.32 10.10 -1.29
CA THR A 310 2.63 8.70 -1.58
C THR A 310 4.11 8.58 -1.94
N ILE A 311 4.79 7.62 -1.31
CA ILE A 311 6.19 7.29 -1.57
C ILE A 311 6.25 5.85 -2.07
N SER A 312 6.86 5.63 -3.22
CA SER A 312 7.05 4.28 -3.77
C SER A 312 8.51 3.88 -3.70
N PHE A 313 8.75 2.65 -3.31
CA PHE A 313 10.07 2.08 -3.14
C PHE A 313 10.22 0.79 -3.95
N GLY A 314 11.38 0.62 -4.58
CA GLY A 314 11.82 -0.68 -5.05
C GLY A 314 12.44 -1.47 -3.90
N VAL A 315 12.14 -2.74 -3.80
CA VAL A 315 12.75 -3.64 -2.82
C VAL A 315 13.57 -4.68 -3.55
N VAL A 316 14.87 -4.74 -3.25
CA VAL A 316 15.81 -5.69 -3.85
C VAL A 316 16.47 -6.49 -2.73
N GLY A 317 16.23 -7.79 -2.73
CA GLY A 317 16.73 -8.67 -1.67
C GLY A 317 16.06 -8.38 -0.33
N SER A 318 16.80 -8.53 0.77
CA SER A 318 16.33 -8.19 2.13
C SER A 318 16.62 -6.75 2.52
N SER A 319 17.01 -5.93 1.56
CA SER A 319 17.60 -4.62 1.82
C SER A 319 16.75 -3.52 1.23
N PHE A 320 16.38 -2.55 2.06
CA PHE A 320 15.93 -1.23 1.63
C PHE A 320 17.11 -0.32 1.22
N ASP A 321 18.28 -0.86 0.91
CA ASP A 321 19.46 -0.07 0.48
C ASP A 321 19.18 0.82 -0.72
N THR A 322 18.24 0.36 -1.56
CA THR A 322 17.72 1.19 -2.64
C THR A 322 16.81 2.31 -2.17
N LEU A 323 16.28 2.25 -0.95
CA LEU A 323 15.35 3.24 -0.40
C LEU A 323 16.06 4.43 0.22
N ASN A 324 17.19 4.19 0.90
CA ASN A 324 18.04 5.22 1.47
C ASN A 324 19.03 5.80 0.45
N LYS A 325 19.28 5.10 -0.63
CA LYS A 325 19.79 5.75 -1.81
C LYS A 325 18.58 6.43 -2.45
N LYS A 326 18.43 7.73 -2.26
CA LYS A 326 17.94 8.57 -3.34
C LYS A 326 18.60 7.98 -4.57
N GLY A 327 17.85 7.40 -5.48
CA GLY A 327 18.41 6.73 -6.63
C GLY A 327 19.43 7.65 -7.24
N GLY A 328 20.66 7.50 -6.83
CA GLY A 328 21.74 8.31 -7.33
C GLY A 328 21.99 7.73 -8.70
N PHE A 329 21.71 8.49 -9.71
CA PHE A 329 22.16 8.15 -11.04
C PHE A 329 23.66 7.97 -10.99
N ALA A 330 24.15 6.81 -11.35
CA ALA A 330 25.57 6.52 -11.42
C ALA A 330 25.92 5.98 -12.82
N PRO A 331 27.11 6.23 -13.32
CA PRO A 331 27.56 5.63 -14.57
C PRO A 331 27.51 4.10 -14.46
N THR A 332 26.88 3.46 -15.44
CA THR A 332 26.75 1.99 -15.53
C THR A 332 27.64 1.40 -16.64
N ARG A 333 28.21 2.26 -17.49
CA ARG A 333 29.05 1.90 -18.64
C ARG A 333 29.94 3.08 -19.02
N THR A 334 30.91 2.84 -19.90
CA THR A 334 31.82 3.86 -20.40
C THR A 334 31.50 4.22 -21.85
N TYR A 335 31.51 5.49 -22.18
CA TYR A 335 31.43 5.97 -23.55
C TYR A 335 32.82 5.95 -24.21
N ALA A 336 32.99 5.12 -25.24
CA ALA A 336 34.25 4.93 -25.95
C ALA A 336 34.41 5.79 -27.22
N GLY A 337 33.54 6.78 -27.42
CA GLY A 337 33.52 7.58 -28.66
C GLY A 337 32.86 6.88 -29.84
N GLN A 338 32.05 5.87 -29.59
CA GLN A 338 31.45 5.00 -30.61
C GLN A 338 30.44 5.68 -31.56
N PHE A 339 29.87 6.82 -31.17
CA PHE A 339 28.88 7.53 -32.00
C PHE A 339 29.59 8.62 -32.83
N ALA A 340 29.91 8.30 -34.07
CA ALA A 340 30.65 9.19 -34.95
C ALA A 340 29.93 10.51 -35.27
N ASP A 341 28.60 10.46 -35.32
CA ASP A 341 27.72 11.59 -35.66
C ASP A 341 27.56 12.63 -34.52
N VAL A 342 28.10 12.38 -33.33
CA VAL A 342 28.14 13.36 -32.24
C VAL A 342 29.55 13.89 -31.95
N ALA A 343 30.57 13.38 -32.59
CA ALA A 343 31.97 13.70 -32.26
C ALA A 343 32.29 15.21 -32.29
N SER A 344 31.66 15.97 -33.18
CA SER A 344 31.76 17.44 -33.25
C SER A 344 30.42 18.15 -32.97
N HIS A 345 29.43 17.43 -32.47
CA HIS A 345 28.11 17.97 -32.21
C HIS A 345 28.04 18.63 -30.82
N TRP A 346 27.35 19.75 -30.72
CA TRP A 346 27.21 20.51 -29.45
C TRP A 346 26.70 19.68 -28.28
N SER A 347 25.92 18.62 -28.54
CA SER A 347 25.35 17.75 -27.51
C SER A 347 26.26 16.62 -27.06
N LEU A 348 27.53 16.54 -27.57
CA LEU A 348 28.42 15.42 -27.26
C LEU A 348 28.49 15.09 -25.76
N GLU A 349 28.78 16.08 -24.91
CA GLU A 349 28.93 15.84 -23.48
C GLU A 349 27.62 15.35 -22.81
N TYR A 350 26.48 15.83 -23.28
CA TYR A 350 25.18 15.36 -22.79
C TYR A 350 24.86 13.95 -23.30
N VAL A 351 25.15 13.63 -24.55
CA VAL A 351 24.97 12.30 -25.12
C VAL A 351 25.89 11.29 -24.43
N LYS A 352 27.18 11.65 -24.22
CA LYS A 352 28.13 10.85 -23.47
C LYS A 352 27.61 10.54 -22.08
N THR A 353 27.26 11.56 -21.30
CA THR A 353 26.76 11.39 -19.94
C THR A 353 25.45 10.59 -19.92
N ALA A 354 24.47 10.90 -20.78
CA ALA A 354 23.22 10.15 -20.88
C ALA A 354 23.47 8.67 -21.22
N TYR A 355 24.42 8.39 -22.08
CA TYR A 355 24.83 7.04 -22.42
C TYR A 355 25.48 6.33 -21.23
N GLU A 356 26.47 6.94 -20.60
CA GLU A 356 27.19 6.38 -19.45
C GLU A 356 26.26 6.05 -18.29
N TYR A 357 25.27 6.89 -18.05
CA TYR A 357 24.25 6.70 -17.00
C TYR A 357 23.09 5.77 -17.43
N GLY A 358 23.14 5.21 -18.62
CA GLY A 358 22.08 4.29 -19.11
C GLY A 358 20.75 4.97 -19.45
N LEU A 359 20.73 6.31 -19.57
CA LEU A 359 19.51 7.10 -19.82
C LEU A 359 19.19 7.22 -21.31
N ALA A 360 20.16 7.03 -22.18
CA ALA A 360 19.99 7.05 -23.64
C ALA A 360 20.87 6.01 -24.33
N ASN A 361 20.42 5.54 -25.49
CA ASN A 361 21.17 4.61 -26.35
C ASN A 361 21.32 5.21 -27.75
N GLY A 362 22.31 4.72 -28.49
CA GLY A 362 22.42 5.00 -29.92
C GLY A 362 21.23 4.48 -30.73
N THR A 363 21.07 4.99 -31.92
CA THR A 363 20.14 4.44 -32.93
C THR A 363 20.74 3.20 -33.61
N SER A 364 22.07 3.11 -33.55
CA SER A 364 22.85 1.93 -33.92
C SER A 364 24.11 1.83 -33.03
N ALA A 365 24.95 0.84 -33.28
CA ALA A 365 26.21 0.70 -32.55
C ALA A 365 27.18 1.88 -32.76
N SER A 366 27.07 2.59 -33.90
CA SER A 366 27.99 3.68 -34.29
C SER A 366 27.32 5.04 -34.51
N ALA A 367 26.01 5.15 -34.32
CA ALA A 367 25.27 6.39 -34.53
C ALA A 367 24.31 6.68 -33.38
N PHE A 368 24.18 7.96 -33.02
CA PHE A 368 23.24 8.45 -32.01
C PHE A 368 22.04 9.15 -32.64
N SER A 369 22.20 9.79 -33.78
CA SER A 369 21.22 10.62 -34.49
C SER A 369 20.73 11.80 -33.64
N PRO A 370 21.62 12.74 -33.23
CA PRO A 370 21.28 13.82 -32.29
C PRO A 370 20.19 14.77 -32.83
N GLU A 371 20.12 14.96 -34.16
CA GLU A 371 19.11 15.78 -34.84
C GLU A 371 17.79 15.04 -35.10
N GLY A 372 17.72 13.74 -34.83
CA GLY A 372 16.50 12.96 -34.96
C GLY A 372 15.47 13.36 -33.89
N THR A 373 14.18 13.15 -34.20
CA THR A 373 13.07 13.46 -33.29
C THR A 373 12.80 12.34 -32.30
N PHE A 374 12.06 12.68 -31.26
CA PHE A 374 11.57 11.75 -30.24
C PHE A 374 10.09 11.53 -30.40
N THR A 375 9.62 10.28 -30.35
CA THR A 375 8.19 9.99 -30.28
C THR A 375 7.70 10.02 -28.83
N VAL A 376 6.38 10.19 -28.64
CA VAL A 376 5.73 10.11 -27.32
C VAL A 376 6.11 8.80 -26.62
N ALA A 377 6.04 7.65 -27.31
CA ALA A 377 6.42 6.35 -26.75
C ALA A 377 7.87 6.34 -26.23
N LYS A 378 8.82 6.90 -26.97
CA LYS A 378 10.23 6.98 -26.56
C LYS A 378 10.42 7.92 -25.36
N ALA A 379 9.69 9.04 -25.32
CA ALA A 379 9.73 9.98 -24.20
C ALA A 379 9.21 9.35 -22.91
N LEU A 380 8.09 8.63 -22.97
CA LEU A 380 7.53 7.93 -21.82
C LEU A 380 8.43 6.77 -21.37
N THR A 381 9.08 6.06 -22.30
CA THR A 381 10.10 5.06 -21.95
C THR A 381 11.28 5.69 -21.21
N ALA A 382 11.79 6.84 -21.68
CA ALA A 382 12.88 7.55 -21.01
C ALA A 382 12.44 8.06 -19.63
N ALA A 383 11.24 8.61 -19.52
CA ALA A 383 10.66 9.08 -18.26
C ALA A 383 10.52 7.93 -17.24
N ALA A 384 9.95 6.81 -17.66
CA ALA A 384 9.82 5.61 -16.82
C ALA A 384 11.18 5.06 -16.39
N ASN A 385 12.16 5.00 -17.30
CA ASN A 385 13.51 4.52 -16.98
C ASN A 385 14.23 5.45 -15.99
N ILE A 386 14.09 6.76 -16.12
CA ILE A 386 14.65 7.72 -15.16
C ILE A 386 13.95 7.60 -13.80
N HIS A 387 12.62 7.51 -13.81
CA HIS A 387 11.84 7.34 -12.58
C HIS A 387 12.18 6.01 -11.88
N THR A 388 12.30 4.90 -12.63
CA THR A 388 12.71 3.61 -12.07
C THR A 388 14.14 3.62 -11.55
N ALA A 389 15.08 4.26 -12.26
CA ALA A 389 16.46 4.40 -11.81
C ALA A 389 16.54 5.23 -10.50
N TYR A 390 15.73 6.28 -10.40
CA TYR A 390 15.64 7.08 -9.19
C TYR A 390 15.03 6.31 -8.01
N ASN A 391 13.99 5.50 -8.25
CA ASN A 391 13.26 4.76 -7.22
C ASN A 391 13.76 3.33 -7.00
N GLY A 392 14.75 2.84 -7.76
CA GLY A 392 15.24 1.47 -7.67
C GLY A 392 14.22 0.41 -8.14
N THR A 393 13.23 0.79 -8.95
CA THR A 393 12.17 -0.09 -9.46
C THR A 393 12.46 -0.55 -10.89
N LYS A 394 11.57 -1.34 -11.47
CA LYS A 394 11.65 -1.77 -12.87
C LYS A 394 10.28 -1.73 -13.53
N VAL A 395 10.24 -1.38 -14.81
CA VAL A 395 9.06 -1.58 -15.64
C VAL A 395 8.94 -3.06 -16.00
N ARG A 396 7.73 -3.61 -15.95
CA ARG A 396 7.49 -5.00 -16.41
C ARG A 396 7.84 -5.16 -17.88
N ALA A 397 8.13 -6.37 -18.29
CA ALA A 397 8.28 -6.69 -19.72
C ALA A 397 6.92 -6.61 -20.45
N ALA A 398 6.96 -6.31 -21.75
CA ALA A 398 5.78 -6.40 -22.59
C ALA A 398 5.35 -7.86 -22.73
N ALA A 399 4.03 -8.11 -22.67
CA ALA A 399 3.47 -9.43 -22.94
C ALA A 399 3.54 -9.78 -24.43
N ALA A 400 3.38 -11.05 -24.77
CA ALA A 400 3.34 -11.47 -26.16
C ALA A 400 2.17 -10.79 -26.91
N GLY A 401 2.49 -10.11 -28.01
CA GLY A 401 1.50 -9.34 -28.80
C GLY A 401 1.19 -7.94 -28.29
N GLU A 402 1.72 -7.56 -27.13
CA GLU A 402 1.60 -6.22 -26.59
C GLU A 402 2.60 -5.27 -27.29
N ALA A 403 2.19 -4.02 -27.54
CA ALA A 403 3.12 -3.03 -28.08
C ALA A 403 4.26 -2.79 -27.06
N TRP A 404 5.48 -2.69 -27.55
CA TRP A 404 6.69 -2.58 -26.71
C TRP A 404 6.66 -1.44 -25.69
N TYR A 405 5.92 -0.38 -25.97
CA TYR A 405 5.83 0.80 -25.11
C TYR A 405 4.69 0.72 -24.08
N THR A 406 3.74 -0.22 -24.22
CA THR A 406 2.57 -0.30 -23.34
C THR A 406 2.92 -0.42 -21.85
N PRO A 407 3.91 -1.23 -21.44
CA PRO A 407 4.31 -1.27 -20.02
C PRO A 407 4.83 0.05 -19.49
N TYR A 408 5.53 0.82 -20.32
CA TYR A 408 6.07 2.13 -19.92
C TYR A 408 4.96 3.19 -19.81
N VAL A 409 3.97 3.13 -20.69
CA VAL A 409 2.78 3.99 -20.61
C VAL A 409 2.00 3.70 -19.32
N ALA A 410 1.68 2.43 -19.07
CA ALA A 410 1.00 2.01 -17.85
C ALA A 410 1.77 2.47 -16.60
N TYR A 411 3.08 2.23 -16.59
CA TYR A 411 3.95 2.68 -15.49
C TYR A 411 3.88 4.20 -15.28
N CYS A 412 3.92 5.00 -16.34
CA CYS A 412 3.83 6.46 -16.25
C CYS A 412 2.48 6.93 -15.71
N ILE A 413 1.38 6.26 -16.06
CA ILE A 413 0.03 6.54 -15.55
C ILE A 413 -0.04 6.17 -14.05
N GLU A 414 0.36 4.95 -13.70
CA GLU A 414 0.33 4.42 -12.33
C GLU A 414 1.15 5.27 -11.34
N ASN A 415 2.25 5.89 -11.82
CA ASN A 415 3.12 6.71 -10.99
C ASN A 415 2.84 8.22 -11.14
N GLY A 416 1.72 8.62 -11.76
CA GLY A 416 1.30 10.01 -11.87
C GLY A 416 2.21 10.90 -12.74
N ILE A 417 3.09 10.29 -13.56
CA ILE A 417 3.96 11.01 -14.49
C ILE A 417 3.13 11.64 -15.61
N ILE A 418 2.11 10.93 -16.06
CA ILE A 418 1.09 11.39 -16.99
C ILE A 418 -0.30 11.01 -16.50
N LYS A 419 -1.33 11.70 -17.00
CA LYS A 419 -2.73 11.31 -16.80
C LYS A 419 -3.15 10.27 -17.81
N ASP A 420 -4.10 9.41 -17.45
CA ASP A 420 -4.72 8.51 -18.41
C ASP A 420 -5.39 9.32 -19.54
N GLY A 421 -5.22 8.86 -20.79
CA GLY A 421 -5.73 9.56 -21.96
C GLY A 421 -4.99 10.84 -22.33
N GLN A 422 -3.92 11.25 -21.64
CA GLN A 422 -3.14 12.46 -21.95
C GLN A 422 -2.53 12.42 -23.36
N PHE A 423 -2.15 11.24 -23.82
CA PHE A 423 -1.68 11.01 -25.18
C PHE A 423 -2.53 9.93 -25.83
N THR A 424 -2.95 10.16 -27.09
CA THR A 424 -3.76 9.21 -27.87
C THR A 424 -2.95 8.57 -29.01
N ASP A 425 -1.88 9.22 -29.46
CA ASP A 425 -0.95 8.72 -30.48
C ASP A 425 0.47 8.67 -29.92
N TYR A 426 0.94 7.48 -29.57
CA TYR A 426 2.27 7.25 -29.02
C TYR A 426 3.39 7.26 -30.07
N ASN A 427 3.05 7.19 -31.36
CA ASN A 427 4.01 7.21 -32.46
C ASN A 427 4.27 8.61 -33.01
N LYS A 428 3.46 9.61 -32.68
CA LYS A 428 3.71 11.00 -33.06
C LYS A 428 4.99 11.53 -32.38
N ASN A 429 5.62 12.52 -32.98
CA ASN A 429 6.69 13.27 -32.33
C ASN A 429 6.16 13.99 -31.09
N ILE A 430 6.94 14.02 -30.03
CA ILE A 430 6.62 14.79 -28.83
C ILE A 430 7.20 16.20 -28.97
N THR A 431 6.42 17.20 -28.63
CA THR A 431 6.88 18.58 -28.62
C THR A 431 7.73 18.87 -27.37
N ARG A 432 8.49 19.97 -27.43
CA ARG A 432 9.28 20.44 -26.28
C ARG A 432 8.40 20.75 -25.07
N GLY A 433 7.21 21.32 -25.29
CA GLY A 433 6.23 21.61 -24.22
C GLY A 433 5.67 20.33 -23.60
N GLU A 434 5.25 19.37 -24.42
CA GLU A 434 4.78 18.05 -23.94
C GLU A 434 5.87 17.30 -23.17
N MET A 435 7.12 17.34 -23.67
CA MET A 435 8.27 16.76 -22.99
C MET A 435 8.48 17.41 -21.61
N ALA A 436 8.37 18.73 -21.49
CA ALA A 436 8.49 19.42 -20.21
C ALA A 436 7.41 19.00 -19.23
N ILE A 437 6.14 18.85 -19.67
CA ILE A 437 5.05 18.38 -18.82
C ILE A 437 5.36 16.98 -18.25
N VAL A 438 5.83 16.05 -19.08
CA VAL A 438 6.19 14.71 -18.64
C VAL A 438 7.34 14.76 -17.63
N PHE A 439 8.43 15.46 -17.96
CA PHE A 439 9.66 15.44 -17.17
C PHE A 439 9.61 16.32 -15.91
N ALA A 440 8.66 17.21 -15.78
CA ALA A 440 8.40 17.92 -14.53
C ALA A 440 7.76 17.07 -13.44
N ASN A 441 7.27 15.86 -13.79
CA ASN A 441 6.55 14.96 -12.88
C ASN A 441 7.32 13.67 -12.55
N ILE A 442 8.53 13.47 -13.10
CA ILE A 442 9.25 12.19 -12.92
C ILE A 442 10.01 12.07 -11.60
N LEU A 443 10.24 13.16 -10.90
CA LEU A 443 10.93 13.18 -9.60
C LEU A 443 10.11 13.93 -8.57
N PRO A 444 10.37 13.72 -7.25
CA PRO A 444 9.77 14.53 -6.20
C PRO A 444 10.06 16.03 -6.38
N GLU A 445 9.16 16.87 -5.91
CA GLU A 445 9.27 18.33 -6.00
C GLU A 445 10.59 18.87 -5.44
N SER A 446 11.09 18.22 -4.38
CA SER A 446 12.38 18.57 -3.75
C SER A 446 13.59 18.47 -4.69
N GLU A 447 13.50 17.71 -5.79
CA GLU A 447 14.56 17.57 -6.79
C GLU A 447 14.56 18.70 -7.82
N TYR A 448 13.50 19.50 -7.88
CA TYR A 448 13.35 20.62 -8.81
C TYR A 448 13.55 22.00 -8.13
N LYS A 449 14.41 22.06 -7.10
CA LYS A 449 14.69 23.33 -6.43
C LYS A 449 15.16 24.37 -7.42
N ALA A 450 14.53 25.54 -7.37
CA ALA A 450 14.97 26.68 -8.16
C ALA A 450 16.40 27.08 -7.77
N ILE A 451 17.28 27.19 -8.77
CA ILE A 451 18.68 27.62 -8.63
C ILE A 451 18.95 28.92 -9.39
N ARG A 452 17.95 29.39 -10.15
CA ARG A 452 17.99 30.63 -10.91
C ARG A 452 16.60 31.19 -11.16
N THR A 453 16.51 32.46 -11.49
CA THR A 453 15.34 33.06 -12.14
C THR A 453 15.51 32.98 -13.66
N TYR A 454 14.49 32.54 -14.36
CA TYR A 454 14.58 32.37 -15.81
C TYR A 454 13.28 32.78 -16.50
N THR A 455 13.35 33.75 -17.43
CA THR A 455 12.21 34.28 -18.18
C THR A 455 12.32 33.85 -19.64
N LEU A 456 11.19 33.42 -20.23
CA LEU A 456 11.09 32.98 -21.61
C LEU A 456 9.96 33.77 -22.28
N SER A 457 10.29 34.53 -23.33
CA SER A 457 9.39 35.50 -23.94
C SER A 457 8.18 34.89 -24.69
N ASP A 458 8.23 33.60 -24.99
CA ASP A 458 7.19 32.83 -25.68
C ASP A 458 6.42 31.87 -24.75
N MET A 459 6.59 32.02 -23.41
CA MET A 459 5.91 31.24 -22.40
C MET A 459 4.99 32.18 -21.60
N ASP A 460 3.71 32.05 -21.79
CA ASP A 460 2.70 32.71 -20.97
C ASP A 460 1.84 31.68 -20.23
N ASP A 461 1.18 32.10 -19.16
CA ASP A 461 0.44 31.21 -18.26
C ASP A 461 -0.77 30.51 -18.91
N THR A 462 -1.15 30.87 -20.14
CA THR A 462 -2.23 30.21 -20.88
C THR A 462 -1.79 28.92 -21.56
N LEU A 463 -0.48 28.72 -21.72
CA LEU A 463 0.06 27.52 -22.33
C LEU A 463 0.02 26.33 -21.36
N PRO A 464 -0.48 25.15 -21.77
CA PRO A 464 -0.52 23.97 -20.90
C PRO A 464 0.83 23.57 -20.31
N SER A 465 1.93 23.90 -21.00
CA SER A 465 3.30 23.59 -20.57
C SER A 465 3.96 24.68 -19.72
N ALA A 466 3.32 25.85 -19.52
CA ALA A 466 3.95 27.01 -18.89
C ALA A 466 4.51 26.69 -17.49
N ALA A 467 3.70 26.12 -16.62
CA ALA A 467 4.13 25.76 -15.25
C ALA A 467 5.28 24.74 -15.25
N ALA A 468 5.21 23.73 -16.12
CA ALA A 468 6.24 22.70 -16.23
C ALA A 468 7.56 23.26 -16.77
N VAL A 469 7.48 24.11 -17.81
CA VAL A 469 8.66 24.77 -18.39
C VAL A 469 9.30 25.71 -17.38
N LYS A 470 8.51 26.53 -16.68
CA LYS A 470 9.01 27.41 -15.61
C LYS A 470 9.74 26.62 -14.53
N LYS A 471 9.12 25.59 -13.99
CA LYS A 471 9.71 24.70 -12.97
C LYS A 471 11.07 24.14 -13.42
N LEU A 472 11.12 23.56 -14.60
CA LEU A 472 12.35 22.95 -15.13
C LEU A 472 13.40 24.01 -15.50
N ALA A 473 12.99 25.19 -15.95
CA ALA A 473 13.90 26.28 -16.29
C ALA A 473 14.54 26.88 -15.03
N GLU A 474 13.75 27.14 -13.99
CA GLU A 474 14.24 27.65 -12.71
C GLU A 474 15.14 26.62 -12.01
N ALA A 475 14.88 25.31 -12.16
CA ALA A 475 15.75 24.23 -11.70
C ALA A 475 17.02 24.05 -12.55
N GLY A 476 17.23 24.83 -13.60
CA GLY A 476 18.40 24.75 -14.48
C GLY A 476 18.42 23.52 -15.40
N ILE A 477 17.28 22.84 -15.57
CA ILE A 477 17.18 21.62 -16.38
C ILE A 477 16.94 21.93 -17.85
N VAL A 478 16.03 22.86 -18.14
CA VAL A 478 15.78 23.33 -19.51
C VAL A 478 16.19 24.78 -19.67
N GLY A 479 16.29 25.23 -20.91
CA GLY A 479 16.56 26.61 -21.26
C GLY A 479 16.00 26.91 -22.64
N GLY A 480 16.10 28.19 -23.04
CA GLY A 480 15.71 28.66 -24.35
C GLY A 480 16.89 29.03 -25.21
N ALA A 481 16.63 29.27 -26.48
CA ALA A 481 17.55 29.87 -27.42
C ALA A 481 17.03 31.26 -27.81
N GLY A 482 17.87 32.29 -27.65
CA GLY A 482 17.45 33.68 -27.92
C GLY A 482 16.27 34.13 -27.05
N GLY A 483 16.15 33.67 -25.82
CA GLY A 483 15.08 34.00 -24.88
C GLY A 483 13.72 33.34 -25.19
N LYS A 484 13.69 32.33 -26.07
CA LYS A 484 12.48 31.54 -26.42
C LYS A 484 12.63 30.07 -26.14
N TYR A 485 11.58 29.44 -25.64
CA TYR A 485 11.53 27.98 -25.40
C TYR A 485 11.08 27.19 -26.63
N ASN A 486 10.21 27.77 -27.44
CA ASN A 486 9.59 27.16 -28.62
C ASN A 486 8.82 25.85 -28.26
N PRO A 487 7.77 25.93 -27.40
CA PRO A 487 7.12 24.75 -26.81
C PRO A 487 6.41 23.85 -27.84
N GLN A 488 6.05 24.39 -29.02
CA GLN A 488 5.34 23.67 -30.08
C GLN A 488 6.29 22.91 -31.03
N ASN A 489 7.59 23.18 -30.96
CA ASN A 489 8.55 22.49 -31.81
C ASN A 489 8.80 21.06 -31.31
N ASP A 490 9.03 20.13 -32.22
CA ASP A 490 9.48 18.77 -31.89
C ASP A 490 10.83 18.84 -31.18
N ILE A 491 10.98 18.03 -30.12
CA ILE A 491 12.26 17.93 -29.44
C ILE A 491 13.21 16.98 -30.19
N LYS A 492 14.46 17.38 -30.30
CA LYS A 492 15.51 16.56 -30.86
C LYS A 492 16.18 15.67 -29.82
N ARG A 493 16.75 14.54 -30.27
CA ARG A 493 17.40 13.57 -29.37
C ARG A 493 18.57 14.17 -28.58
N GLY A 494 19.37 15.02 -29.22
CA GLY A 494 20.44 15.78 -28.53
C GLY A 494 19.90 16.69 -27.44
N GLU A 495 18.80 17.38 -27.68
CA GLU A 495 18.14 18.24 -26.69
C GLU A 495 17.52 17.43 -25.55
N ALA A 496 16.94 16.26 -25.85
CA ALA A 496 16.42 15.35 -24.82
C ALA A 496 17.51 14.88 -23.86
N CYS A 497 18.74 14.60 -24.37
CA CYS A 497 19.88 14.26 -23.52
C CYS A 497 20.26 15.37 -22.55
N VAL A 498 20.08 16.65 -22.90
CA VAL A 498 20.28 17.75 -21.94
C VAL A 498 19.36 17.60 -20.75
N ILE A 499 18.06 17.34 -21.01
CA ILE A 499 17.07 17.14 -19.95
C ILE A 499 17.45 15.96 -19.07
N PHE A 500 17.74 14.80 -19.68
CA PHE A 500 18.08 13.56 -18.95
C PHE A 500 19.29 13.74 -18.05
N THR A 501 20.39 14.30 -18.60
CA THR A 501 21.61 14.52 -17.82
C THR A 501 21.45 15.53 -16.70
N ARG A 502 20.74 16.63 -16.94
CA ARG A 502 20.53 17.66 -15.91
C ARG A 502 19.57 17.20 -14.81
N ILE A 503 18.70 16.24 -15.11
CA ILE A 503 17.90 15.56 -14.09
C ILE A 503 18.78 14.64 -13.27
N ALA A 504 19.59 13.80 -13.92
CA ALA A 504 20.39 12.77 -13.26
C ALA A 504 21.64 13.34 -12.55
N VAL A 505 22.24 14.37 -13.08
CA VAL A 505 23.51 14.96 -12.60
C VAL A 505 23.31 16.43 -12.27
N ALA A 506 22.99 16.72 -11.02
CA ALA A 506 22.69 18.09 -10.56
C ALA A 506 23.83 19.09 -10.86
N ALA A 507 25.08 18.64 -10.87
CA ALA A 507 26.24 19.48 -11.24
C ALA A 507 26.22 19.95 -12.70
N MET A 508 25.45 19.32 -13.58
CA MET A 508 25.29 19.72 -14.99
C MET A 508 24.11 20.67 -15.22
N ARG A 509 23.36 21.03 -14.17
CA ARG A 509 22.30 22.02 -14.25
C ARG A 509 22.87 23.41 -14.55
N ASP A 510 22.17 24.15 -15.37
CA ASP A 510 22.58 25.48 -15.75
C ASP A 510 22.11 26.51 -14.72
N ALA A 511 23.04 27.08 -13.99
CA ALA A 511 22.77 28.07 -12.95
C ALA A 511 22.73 29.53 -13.50
N LYS A 512 22.99 29.75 -14.79
CA LYS A 512 22.98 31.10 -15.37
C LYS A 512 21.56 31.61 -15.50
N ALA A 513 21.30 32.79 -14.94
CA ALA A 513 20.10 33.55 -15.25
C ALA A 513 20.17 34.04 -16.72
N ASN A 514 19.01 34.24 -17.35
CA ASN A 514 18.92 34.84 -18.69
C ASN A 514 18.76 36.35 -18.61
#